data_78277bd0c2673c47a430ac0ae6227269
#
_entry.id   78277bd0c2673c47a430ac0ae6227269
#
_cell.length_a   1.000
_cell.length_b   1.000
_cell.length_c   1.000
_cell.angle_alpha   90.00
_cell.angle_beta   90.00
_cell.angle_gamma   90.00
#
_symmetry.space_group_name_H-M   'P 1'
#
loop_
_entity.id
_entity.type
_entity.pdbx_description
1 polymer ?
#
loop_
_entity_poly.entity_id
_entity_poly.type
_entity_poly.pdbx_seq_one_letter_code
_entity_poly.pdbx_strand_id
1 'polypeptide(L)'
;MAEVLGIEAPEKNLAKILERALDLTLERKDPQKKLERRLVRENAPASRPPRPDEVGGSDRGASAPAKSRYIPLEVRGRVLEQAGYQCEFSGPDGVRCTSRTGLKIEHERPFAIFQSHDEHFLRAYCPRHNRFSAERTYGVDFIRQKIDEKKRERASAASEPCA
;
A
#
# COMPACT_ATOMS: atom_id res chain seq x y z
N MET A 1 -29.20 6.63 -3.44
CA MET A 1 -28.10 5.70 -3.81
C MET A 1 -28.06 5.42 -5.32
N ALA A 2 -29.18 5.22 -6.01
CA ALA A 2 -29.22 5.03 -7.47
C ALA A 2 -28.65 6.22 -8.24
N GLU A 3 -28.99 7.44 -7.88
CA GLU A 3 -28.47 8.68 -8.50
C GLU A 3 -26.96 8.83 -8.39
N VAL A 4 -26.37 8.44 -7.25
CA VAL A 4 -24.89 8.49 -7.04
C VAL A 4 -24.16 7.50 -7.97
N LEU A 5 -24.84 6.45 -8.41
CA LEU A 5 -24.29 5.43 -9.31
C LEU A 5 -24.64 5.71 -10.79
N GLY A 6 -25.31 6.82 -11.09
CA GLY A 6 -25.71 7.19 -12.45
C GLY A 6 -26.77 6.24 -13.07
N ILE A 7 -27.58 5.62 -12.24
CA ILE A 7 -28.68 4.74 -12.65
C ILE A 7 -29.97 5.53 -12.55
N GLU A 8 -30.66 5.70 -13.69
CA GLU A 8 -31.93 6.42 -13.71
C GLU A 8 -33.01 5.71 -12.84
N ALA A 9 -33.63 6.47 -11.94
CA ALA A 9 -34.86 6.02 -11.30
C ALA A 9 -36.02 6.17 -12.31
N PRO A 10 -36.70 5.10 -12.72
CA PRO A 10 -37.38 4.17 -11.81
C PRO A 10 -36.98 2.70 -11.99
N GLU A 11 -35.85 2.42 -12.59
CA GLU A 11 -35.39 1.03 -12.66
C GLU A 11 -35.02 0.55 -11.25
N LYS A 12 -36.01 0.08 -10.52
CA LYS A 12 -35.85 -0.59 -9.22
C LYS A 12 -35.11 -1.94 -9.36
N ASN A 13 -34.11 -1.97 -10.20
CA ASN A 13 -33.33 -3.18 -10.44
C ASN A 13 -32.15 -3.21 -9.47
N LEU A 14 -32.42 -3.75 -8.28
CA LEU A 14 -31.41 -3.91 -7.22
C LEU A 14 -30.16 -4.67 -7.73
N ALA A 15 -30.35 -5.61 -8.66
CA ALA A 15 -29.26 -6.36 -9.24
C ALA A 15 -28.29 -5.44 -10.01
N LYS A 16 -28.77 -4.58 -10.88
CA LYS A 16 -27.93 -3.60 -11.61
C LYS A 16 -27.23 -2.62 -10.68
N ILE A 17 -27.89 -2.19 -9.60
CA ILE A 17 -27.28 -1.30 -8.60
C ILE A 17 -26.13 -2.02 -7.89
N LEU A 18 -26.33 -3.27 -7.48
CA LEU A 18 -25.32 -4.08 -6.83
C LEU A 18 -24.16 -4.41 -7.76
N GLU A 19 -24.45 -4.79 -9.00
CA GLU A 19 -23.42 -5.06 -10.02
C GLU A 19 -22.55 -3.82 -10.23
N ARG A 20 -23.15 -2.66 -10.45
CA ARG A 20 -22.42 -1.39 -10.62
C ARG A 20 -21.62 -1.00 -9.37
N ALA A 21 -22.17 -1.22 -8.19
CA ALA A 21 -21.45 -0.97 -6.94
C ALA A 21 -20.26 -1.91 -6.77
N LEU A 22 -20.41 -3.18 -7.15
CA LEU A 22 -19.32 -4.16 -7.15
C LEU A 22 -18.23 -3.78 -8.14
N ASP A 23 -18.60 -3.40 -9.37
CA ASP A 23 -17.63 -2.95 -10.39
C ASP A 23 -16.82 -1.76 -9.90
N LEU A 24 -17.48 -0.73 -9.36
CA LEU A 24 -16.81 0.44 -8.81
C LEU A 24 -15.89 0.10 -7.63
N THR A 25 -16.28 -0.86 -6.79
CA THR A 25 -15.43 -1.30 -5.68
C THR A 25 -14.24 -2.10 -6.14
N LEU A 26 -14.41 -2.96 -7.14
CA LEU A 26 -13.32 -3.72 -7.77
C LEU A 26 -12.35 -2.78 -8.47
N GLU A 27 -12.84 -1.82 -9.25
CA GLU A 27 -12.00 -0.80 -9.90
C GLU A 27 -11.18 0.03 -8.90
N ARG A 28 -11.75 0.37 -7.74
CA ARG A 28 -11.03 1.12 -6.70
C ARG A 28 -9.99 0.28 -5.97
N LYS A 29 -10.24 -1.03 -5.82
CA LYS A 29 -9.36 -1.95 -5.09
C LYS A 29 -8.31 -2.61 -5.98
N ASP A 30 -8.48 -2.56 -7.29
CA ASP A 30 -7.51 -3.08 -8.24
C ASP A 30 -6.15 -2.39 -8.06
N PRO A 31 -5.09 -3.15 -7.75
CA PRO A 31 -3.76 -2.59 -7.53
C PRO A 31 -3.20 -1.86 -8.76
N GLN A 32 -3.46 -2.37 -9.96
CA GLN A 32 -3.02 -1.77 -11.22
C GLN A 32 -3.69 -0.42 -11.44
N LYS A 33 -5.02 -0.37 -11.40
CA LYS A 33 -5.79 0.87 -11.59
C LYS A 33 -5.50 1.90 -10.49
N LYS A 34 -5.21 1.44 -9.27
CA LYS A 34 -4.80 2.33 -8.18
C LYS A 34 -3.43 2.97 -8.46
N LEU A 35 -2.51 2.20 -9.01
CA LEU A 35 -1.18 2.67 -9.39
C LEU A 35 -1.27 3.67 -10.55
N GLU A 36 -2.00 3.32 -11.62
CA GLU A 36 -2.23 4.18 -12.79
C GLU A 36 -2.81 5.54 -12.37
N ARG A 37 -3.85 5.54 -11.52
CA ARG A 37 -4.45 6.80 -11.02
C ARG A 37 -3.47 7.64 -10.22
N ARG A 38 -2.54 7.02 -9.48
CA ARG A 38 -1.50 7.73 -8.74
C ARG A 38 -0.47 8.34 -9.68
N LEU A 39 0.02 7.57 -10.65
CA LEU A 39 0.98 8.04 -11.65
C LEU A 39 0.40 9.20 -12.47
N VAL A 40 -0.87 9.12 -12.89
CA VAL A 40 -1.55 10.22 -13.58
C VAL A 40 -1.64 11.46 -12.70
N ARG A 41 -1.90 11.31 -11.40
CA ARG A 41 -1.99 12.43 -10.46
C ARG A 41 -0.62 13.07 -10.17
N GLU A 42 0.44 12.28 -10.11
CA GLU A 42 1.81 12.76 -9.87
C GLU A 42 2.39 13.44 -11.12
N ASN A 43 2.03 12.95 -12.31
CA ASN A 43 2.43 13.54 -13.59
C ASN A 43 1.51 14.67 -14.07
N ALA A 44 0.40 14.94 -13.38
CA ALA A 44 -0.46 16.06 -13.69
C ALA A 44 0.31 17.37 -13.44
N PRO A 45 0.33 18.32 -14.41
CA PRO A 45 0.97 19.61 -14.20
C PRO A 45 0.35 20.25 -12.95
N ALA A 46 1.20 20.80 -12.08
CA ALA A 46 0.77 21.43 -10.84
C ALA A 46 -0.15 22.62 -11.15
N SER A 47 -1.44 22.35 -11.28
CA SER A 47 -2.47 23.37 -11.58
C SER A 47 -2.89 24.17 -10.35
N ARG A 48 -2.23 23.95 -9.22
CA ARG A 48 -2.50 24.69 -7.98
C ARG A 48 -1.30 25.57 -7.66
N PRO A 49 -1.48 26.91 -7.62
CA PRO A 49 -0.41 27.78 -7.13
C PRO A 49 -0.05 27.40 -5.68
N PRO A 50 1.23 27.45 -5.30
CA PRO A 50 1.66 27.17 -3.93
C PRO A 50 0.92 28.10 -2.97
N ARG A 51 0.46 27.57 -1.86
CA ARG A 51 -0.12 28.42 -0.80
C ARG A 51 0.97 29.31 -0.23
N PRO A 52 0.67 30.59 0.10
CA PRO A 52 1.68 31.55 0.59
C PRO A 52 2.38 31.14 1.88
N ASP A 53 1.84 30.18 2.61
CA ASP A 53 2.32 29.63 3.88
C ASP A 53 3.34 28.48 3.72
N GLU A 54 3.58 27.98 2.49
CA GLU A 54 4.56 26.91 2.24
C GLU A 54 5.98 27.43 1.91
N VAL A 55 6.18 28.75 1.91
CA VAL A 55 7.50 29.40 1.70
C VAL A 55 8.20 29.62 3.04
N GLY A 56 8.26 28.59 3.87
CA GLY A 56 9.02 28.57 5.11
C GLY A 56 10.13 27.55 5.03
N GLY A 57 11.10 27.75 4.17
CA GLY A 57 12.31 26.96 4.11
C GLY A 57 13.11 27.12 5.38
N SER A 58 13.06 26.16 6.29
CA SER A 58 14.05 26.04 7.34
C SER A 58 15.32 25.42 6.75
N ASP A 59 16.29 26.26 6.54
CA ASP A 59 17.70 25.90 6.40
C ASP A 59 18.13 25.15 7.68
N ARG A 60 18.03 23.82 7.65
CA ARG A 60 18.60 22.94 8.67
C ARG A 60 19.77 22.23 8.03
N GLY A 61 20.93 22.54 8.56
CA GLY A 61 22.26 22.10 8.16
C GLY A 61 22.34 20.73 7.53
N ALA A 62 23.11 20.63 6.48
CA ALA A 62 23.31 19.51 5.61
C ALA A 62 23.90 18.28 6.33
N SER A 63 23.08 17.54 7.05
CA SER A 63 23.27 16.11 7.20
C SER A 63 22.60 15.46 5.99
N ALA A 64 23.31 14.57 5.29
CA ALA A 64 22.74 13.82 4.17
C ALA A 64 21.37 13.26 4.59
N PRO A 65 20.28 13.47 3.83
CA PRO A 65 18.97 13.07 4.25
C PRO A 65 18.96 11.58 4.55
N ALA A 66 18.57 11.22 5.77
CA ALA A 66 18.45 9.83 6.15
C ALA A 66 17.58 9.13 5.12
N LYS A 67 18.11 8.06 4.48
CA LYS A 67 17.38 7.35 3.43
C LYS A 67 16.02 6.92 3.96
N SER A 68 14.95 7.39 3.34
CA SER A 68 13.59 7.10 3.77
C SER A 68 13.29 5.60 3.58
N ARG A 69 12.56 5.01 4.52
CA ARG A 69 11.99 3.65 4.35
C ARG A 69 10.89 3.57 3.29
N TYR A 70 10.46 4.73 2.80
CA TYR A 70 9.42 4.80 1.78
C TYR A 70 9.97 4.36 0.44
N ILE A 71 9.43 3.27 -0.09
CA ILE A 71 9.77 2.77 -1.43
C ILE A 71 9.05 3.68 -2.46
N PRO A 72 9.80 4.31 -3.38
CA PRO A 72 9.21 5.14 -4.43
C PRO A 72 8.10 4.41 -5.20
N LEU A 73 7.10 5.17 -5.64
CA LEU A 73 5.93 4.58 -6.30
C LEU A 73 6.30 3.84 -7.58
N GLU A 74 7.22 4.39 -8.35
CA GLU A 74 7.72 3.78 -9.59
C GLU A 74 8.38 2.42 -9.32
N VAL A 75 9.24 2.34 -8.29
CA VAL A 75 9.88 1.09 -7.88
C VAL A 75 8.84 0.07 -7.46
N ARG A 76 7.84 0.50 -6.66
CA ARG A 76 6.72 -0.37 -6.27
C ARG A 76 5.94 -0.87 -7.48
N GLY A 77 5.72 -0.01 -8.47
CA GLY A 77 5.04 -0.37 -9.71
C GLY A 77 5.78 -1.46 -10.45
N ARG A 78 7.07 -1.25 -10.71
CA ARG A 78 7.91 -2.24 -11.41
C ARG A 78 7.98 -3.59 -10.67
N VAL A 79 8.14 -3.58 -9.36
CA VAL A 79 8.16 -4.82 -8.56
C VAL A 79 6.81 -5.56 -8.64
N LEU A 80 5.68 -4.86 -8.57
CA LEU A 80 4.37 -5.49 -8.72
C LEU A 80 4.14 -6.04 -10.12
N GLU A 81 4.59 -5.32 -11.14
CA GLU A 81 4.50 -5.75 -12.55
C GLU A 81 5.36 -6.98 -12.81
N GLN A 82 6.62 -6.99 -12.36
CA GLN A 82 7.52 -8.15 -12.41
C GLN A 82 6.93 -9.36 -11.70
N ALA A 83 6.28 -9.16 -10.55
CA ALA A 83 5.57 -10.19 -9.81
C ALA A 83 4.27 -10.67 -10.51
N GLY A 84 3.84 -10.04 -11.60
CA GLY A 84 2.55 -10.33 -12.24
C GLY A 84 1.35 -10.07 -11.34
N TYR A 85 1.46 -9.08 -10.42
CA TYR A 85 0.45 -8.74 -9.42
C TYR A 85 -0.01 -9.95 -8.57
N GLN A 86 0.92 -10.84 -8.30
CA GLN A 86 0.71 -12.06 -7.53
C GLN A 86 1.80 -12.21 -6.47
N CYS A 87 1.46 -12.79 -5.32
CA CYS A 87 2.43 -13.09 -4.27
C CYS A 87 3.58 -13.95 -4.81
N GLU A 88 4.83 -13.54 -4.57
CA GLU A 88 6.03 -14.23 -5.06
C GLU A 88 6.49 -15.38 -4.14
N PHE A 89 5.84 -15.57 -3.01
CA PHE A 89 6.20 -16.63 -2.10
C PHE A 89 5.95 -18.01 -2.74
N SER A 90 6.95 -18.88 -2.68
CA SER A 90 6.82 -20.28 -3.04
C SER A 90 7.04 -21.15 -1.80
N GLY A 91 6.18 -22.15 -1.63
CA GLY A 91 6.30 -23.14 -0.56
C GLY A 91 7.48 -24.09 -0.75
N PRO A 92 7.73 -24.99 0.22
CA PRO A 92 8.80 -26.00 0.10
C PRO A 92 8.58 -26.99 -1.06
N ASP A 93 7.34 -27.12 -1.50
CA ASP A 93 6.90 -27.90 -2.67
C ASP A 93 7.14 -27.18 -4.01
N GLY A 94 7.69 -25.96 -3.99
CA GLY A 94 7.91 -25.12 -5.16
C GLY A 94 6.62 -24.44 -5.68
N VAL A 95 5.47 -24.68 -5.06
CA VAL A 95 4.20 -24.09 -5.49
C VAL A 95 4.13 -22.64 -5.06
N ARG A 96 3.92 -21.74 -6.05
CA ARG A 96 3.78 -20.31 -5.82
C ARG A 96 2.39 -19.98 -5.23
N CYS A 97 2.37 -19.07 -4.26
CA CYS A 97 1.13 -18.56 -3.68
C CYS A 97 0.26 -17.86 -4.73
N THR A 98 -1.03 -18.22 -4.77
CA THR A 98 -2.00 -17.69 -5.75
C THR A 98 -2.61 -16.35 -5.37
N SER A 99 -2.31 -15.80 -4.18
CA SER A 99 -2.89 -14.56 -3.68
C SER A 99 -2.48 -13.36 -4.53
N ARG A 100 -3.48 -12.55 -4.92
CA ARG A 100 -3.33 -11.32 -5.72
C ARG A 100 -3.82 -10.07 -4.97
N THR A 101 -4.32 -10.22 -3.73
CA THR A 101 -4.92 -9.12 -2.98
C THR A 101 -4.04 -8.68 -1.81
N GLY A 102 -4.06 -7.37 -1.53
CA GLY A 102 -3.35 -6.79 -0.40
C GLY A 102 -1.83 -6.92 -0.48
N LEU A 103 -1.26 -7.05 -1.68
CA LEU A 103 0.18 -7.21 -1.87
C LEU A 103 0.95 -6.05 -1.24
N LYS A 104 2.00 -6.40 -0.52
CA LYS A 104 2.96 -5.48 0.10
C LYS A 104 4.34 -5.75 -0.48
N ILE A 105 5.10 -4.68 -0.68
CA ILE A 105 6.50 -4.83 -1.06
C ILE A 105 7.32 -5.00 0.21
N GLU A 106 8.03 -6.10 0.26
CA GLU A 106 8.92 -6.49 1.34
C GLU A 106 10.37 -6.39 0.90
N HIS A 107 11.24 -5.89 1.78
CA HIS A 107 12.68 -5.94 1.56
C HIS A 107 13.21 -7.32 1.97
N GLU A 108 13.71 -8.09 1.05
CA GLU A 108 14.37 -9.37 1.32
C GLU A 108 15.61 -9.17 2.22
N ARG A 109 16.29 -8.04 2.02
CA ARG A 109 17.34 -7.56 2.92
C ARG A 109 16.80 -6.42 3.78
N PRO A 110 16.84 -6.53 5.12
CA PRO A 110 16.26 -5.53 6.01
C PRO A 110 16.73 -4.11 5.71
N PHE A 111 15.80 -3.20 5.40
CA PHE A 111 16.13 -1.81 5.08
C PHE A 111 16.91 -1.10 6.20
N ALA A 112 16.69 -1.47 7.44
CA ALA A 112 17.41 -0.91 8.58
C ALA A 112 18.93 -1.12 8.50
N ILE A 113 19.37 -2.18 7.78
CA ILE A 113 20.79 -2.55 7.64
C ILE A 113 21.34 -2.05 6.30
N PHE A 114 20.61 -2.30 5.21
CA PHE A 114 21.12 -2.07 3.86
C PHE A 114 20.73 -0.73 3.26
N GLN A 115 19.68 -0.08 3.77
CA GLN A 115 19.20 1.24 3.33
C GLN A 115 19.08 1.38 1.79
N SER A 116 18.65 0.32 1.11
CA SER A 116 18.52 0.25 -0.33
C SER A 116 17.11 -0.14 -0.75
N HIS A 117 16.64 0.45 -1.85
CA HIS A 117 15.42 0.08 -2.56
C HIS A 117 15.72 -0.58 -3.90
N ASP A 118 16.82 -1.32 -3.97
CA ASP A 118 17.18 -2.09 -5.15
C ASP A 118 16.09 -3.14 -5.42
N GLU A 119 15.51 -3.10 -6.62
CA GLU A 119 14.39 -3.94 -7.03
C GLU A 119 14.71 -5.43 -6.97
N HIS A 120 15.96 -5.81 -7.15
CA HIS A 120 16.41 -7.20 -7.02
C HIS A 120 16.18 -7.79 -5.63
N PHE A 121 16.13 -6.96 -4.59
CA PHE A 121 15.90 -7.35 -3.20
C PHE A 121 14.52 -6.95 -2.68
N LEU A 122 13.61 -6.58 -3.58
CA LEU A 122 12.23 -6.30 -3.25
C LEU A 122 11.33 -7.43 -3.76
N ARG A 123 10.38 -7.85 -2.93
CA ARG A 123 9.42 -8.92 -3.26
C ARG A 123 7.99 -8.48 -2.96
N ALA A 124 7.08 -8.92 -3.79
CA ALA A 124 5.66 -8.70 -3.60
C ALA A 124 5.05 -9.86 -2.82
N TYR A 125 4.68 -9.65 -1.56
CA TYR A 125 4.06 -10.66 -0.71
C TYR A 125 2.65 -10.30 -0.29
N CYS A 126 1.76 -11.31 -0.22
CA CYS A 126 0.46 -11.14 0.41
C CYS A 126 0.62 -10.93 1.94
N PRO A 127 -0.40 -10.44 2.66
CA PRO A 127 -0.27 -10.13 4.09
C PRO A 127 0.22 -11.30 4.93
N ARG A 128 -0.21 -12.52 4.59
CA ARG A 128 0.22 -13.75 5.28
C ARG A 128 1.71 -14.02 5.09
N HIS A 129 2.19 -13.97 3.84
CA HIS A 129 3.58 -14.27 3.55
C HIS A 129 4.53 -13.12 3.90
N ASN A 130 4.06 -11.88 3.86
CA ASN A 130 4.78 -10.74 4.40
C ASN A 130 5.05 -10.90 5.91
N ARG A 131 4.02 -11.34 6.66
CA ARG A 131 4.19 -11.65 8.09
C ARG A 131 5.15 -12.82 8.30
N PHE A 132 5.01 -13.91 7.54
CA PHE A 132 5.89 -15.06 7.62
C PHE A 132 7.36 -14.71 7.34
N SER A 133 7.61 -13.86 6.33
CA SER A 133 8.95 -13.33 6.04
C SER A 133 9.52 -12.54 7.22
N ALA A 134 8.72 -11.66 7.81
CA ALA A 134 9.13 -10.90 8.98
C ALA A 134 9.42 -11.80 10.20
N GLU A 135 8.60 -12.82 10.44
CA GLU A 135 8.79 -13.79 11.54
C GLU A 135 10.08 -14.60 11.35
N ARG A 136 10.43 -14.94 10.11
CA ARG A 136 11.71 -15.60 9.79
C ARG A 136 12.92 -14.70 10.03
N THR A 137 12.78 -13.43 9.73
CA THR A 137 13.90 -12.47 9.79
C THR A 137 14.16 -11.97 11.22
N TYR A 138 13.08 -11.69 11.97
CA TYR A 138 13.17 -11.02 13.26
C TYR A 138 12.77 -11.90 14.44
N GLY A 139 12.25 -13.09 14.18
CA GLY A 139 11.72 -14.00 15.19
C GLY A 139 10.23 -13.80 15.47
N VAL A 140 9.56 -14.91 15.78
CA VAL A 140 8.09 -14.95 15.99
C VAL A 140 7.67 -14.08 17.18
N ASP A 141 8.42 -14.17 18.30
CA ASP A 141 8.07 -13.46 19.54
C ASP A 141 8.21 -11.94 19.39
N PHE A 142 9.27 -11.50 18.71
CA PHE A 142 9.45 -10.07 18.41
C PHE A 142 8.31 -9.53 17.56
N ILE A 143 7.93 -10.25 16.50
CA ILE A 143 6.82 -9.81 15.63
C ILE A 143 5.49 -9.82 16.37
N ARG A 144 5.24 -10.82 17.21
CA ARG A 144 4.04 -10.88 18.07
C ARG A 144 3.96 -9.67 18.99
N GLN A 145 5.05 -9.38 19.70
CA GLN A 145 5.14 -8.22 20.59
C GLN A 145 4.82 -6.92 19.85
N LYS A 146 5.40 -6.70 18.66
CA LYS A 146 5.16 -5.50 17.84
C LYS A 146 3.71 -5.39 17.34
N ILE A 147 3.08 -6.51 17.03
CA ILE A 147 1.66 -6.53 16.66
C ILE A 147 0.77 -6.14 17.83
N ASP A 148 1.04 -6.67 19.01
CA ASP A 148 0.24 -6.41 20.22
C ASP A 148 0.45 -4.97 20.72
N GLU A 149 1.66 -4.44 20.64
CA GLU A 149 1.97 -3.04 20.90
C GLU A 149 1.14 -2.10 20.01
N LYS A 150 1.15 -2.36 18.70
CA LYS A 150 0.37 -1.58 17.73
C LYS A 150 -1.14 -1.70 17.89
N LYS A 151 -1.64 -2.85 18.36
CA LYS A 151 -3.06 -3.00 18.70
C LYS A 151 -3.45 -2.15 19.91
N ARG A 152 -2.60 -2.11 20.94
CA ARG A 152 -2.83 -1.27 22.13
C ARG A 152 -2.84 0.21 21.78
N GLU A 153 -1.88 0.67 20.98
CA GLU A 153 -1.81 2.06 20.51
C GLU A 153 -3.09 2.47 19.76
N ARG A 154 -3.59 1.58 18.86
CA ARG A 154 -4.82 1.85 18.14
C ARG A 154 -6.07 1.85 19.03
N ALA A 155 -6.11 1.01 20.04
CA ALA A 155 -7.23 0.97 20.98
C ALA A 155 -7.24 2.24 21.86
N SER A 156 -6.07 2.71 22.32
CA SER A 156 -5.97 3.96 23.08
C SER A 156 -6.36 5.18 22.25
N ALA A 157 -5.90 5.26 20.99
CA ALA A 157 -6.25 6.36 20.08
C ALA A 157 -7.75 6.39 19.71
N ALA A 158 -8.42 5.24 19.72
CA ALA A 158 -9.86 5.14 19.45
C ALA A 158 -10.74 5.49 20.67
N SER A 159 -10.16 5.53 21.87
CA SER A 159 -10.86 5.84 23.13
C SER A 159 -10.79 7.31 23.54
N GLU A 160 -10.04 8.15 22.82
CA GLU A 160 -10.06 9.60 23.05
C GLU A 160 -11.32 10.22 22.49
N PRO A 161 -12.21 10.81 23.32
CA PRO A 161 -13.40 11.51 22.84
C PRO A 161 -12.96 12.73 22.04
N CYS A 162 -13.58 12.94 20.89
CA CYS A 162 -13.43 14.15 20.09
C CYS A 162 -13.86 15.37 20.96
N ALA A 163 -12.90 16.18 21.38
CA ALA A 163 -13.16 17.40 22.13
C ALA A 163 -13.67 18.52 21.22
#